data_950e213b2f4e14073823afedd6c0789e
#
_entry.id   950e213b2f4e14073823afedd6c0789e
#
_cell.length_a   1.000
_cell.length_b   1.000
_cell.length_c   1.000
_cell.angle_alpha   90.00
_cell.angle_beta   90.00
_cell.angle_gamma   90.00
#
_symmetry.space_group_name_H-M   'P 1'
#
loop_
_entity.id
_entity.type
_entity.pdbx_description
1 polymer ?
#
loop_
_entity_poly.entity_id
_entity_poly.type
_entity_poly.pdbx_seq_one_letter_code
_entity_poly.pdbx_strand_id
1 'polypeptide(L)'
;MIKLHSNLKVKQKGKKLQISWGRVNGADGYDVYVQYCGKKFIAKSRKEVKSGKKTTLTIKKINGKKLNMKKNFKLYVRAYQWKDGKKITLAKAMTIHVAGKDSRKYTNVKNIRLKKTSYVVKRGESVTLRPKAVLYNKRKKQLSVKHTKEFRYISSNEKIAAVTAGGKITAEVAGNCTIYVYAKNGCKQKIEIKVEK
;
A
#
# COMPACT_ATOMS: atom_id res chain seq x y z
N MET A 1 -4.28 -15.58 -6.16
CA MET A 1 -3.19 -14.58 -6.29
C MET A 1 -2.85 -14.09 -4.89
N ILE A 2 -1.62 -14.33 -4.42
CA ILE A 2 -1.18 -13.91 -3.08
C ILE A 2 -1.18 -12.38 -3.07
N LYS A 3 -2.02 -11.78 -2.20
CA LYS A 3 -1.97 -10.33 -1.97
C LYS A 3 -0.61 -10.05 -1.32
N LEU A 4 0.26 -9.34 -1.99
CA LEU A 4 1.48 -8.82 -1.39
C LEU A 4 1.01 -7.85 -0.30
N HIS A 5 0.95 -8.34 0.96
CA HIS A 5 0.67 -7.49 2.13
C HIS A 5 1.80 -6.49 2.22
N SER A 6 1.67 -5.42 1.46
CA SER A 6 2.77 -4.63 0.99
C SER A 6 3.32 -3.76 2.10
N ASN A 7 4.52 -4.09 2.52
CA ASN A 7 5.42 -3.13 3.11
C ASN A 7 5.98 -2.16 2.05
N LEU A 8 5.16 -1.82 1.03
CA LEU A 8 5.57 -0.88 0.00
C LEU A 8 5.75 0.51 0.60
N LYS A 9 6.99 0.98 0.64
CA LYS A 9 7.39 2.26 1.21
C LYS A 9 8.09 3.11 0.17
N VAL A 10 7.92 4.42 0.29
CA VAL A 10 8.59 5.41 -0.56
C VAL A 10 9.20 6.49 0.31
N LYS A 11 10.52 6.66 0.19
CA LYS A 11 11.25 7.82 0.72
C LYS A 11 11.60 8.75 -0.43
N GLN A 12 11.45 10.06 -0.21
CA GLN A 12 11.78 11.10 -1.18
C GLN A 12 13.04 11.83 -0.70
N LYS A 13 14.15 11.69 -1.45
CA LYS A 13 15.43 12.34 -1.15
C LYS A 13 15.93 13.11 -2.38
N GLY A 14 16.08 14.43 -2.26
CA GLY A 14 16.36 15.27 -3.41
C GLY A 14 15.31 15.06 -4.51
N LYS A 15 15.73 14.86 -5.75
CA LYS A 15 14.86 14.54 -6.90
C LYS A 15 14.83 13.03 -7.19
N LYS A 16 14.74 12.19 -6.14
CA LYS A 16 14.73 10.73 -6.24
C LYS A 16 13.61 10.13 -5.38
N LEU A 17 13.03 9.00 -5.84
CA LEU A 17 12.17 8.14 -5.05
C LEU A 17 12.94 6.87 -4.72
N GLN A 18 13.17 6.62 -3.44
CA GLN A 18 13.69 5.35 -2.94
C GLN A 18 12.49 4.48 -2.56
N ILE A 19 12.29 3.40 -3.29
CA ILE A 19 11.16 2.49 -3.15
C ILE A 19 11.68 1.21 -2.49
N SER A 20 10.97 0.69 -1.50
CA SER A 20 11.25 -0.62 -0.89
C SER A 20 9.95 -1.39 -0.68
N TRP A 21 10.04 -2.73 -0.72
CA TRP A 21 8.90 -3.64 -0.57
C TRP A 21 9.29 -4.90 0.18
N GLY A 22 8.31 -5.70 0.58
CA GLY A 22 8.53 -7.01 1.19
C GLY A 22 8.97 -8.05 0.16
N ARG A 23 9.86 -8.95 0.55
CA ARG A 23 10.25 -10.10 -0.27
C ARG A 23 9.04 -11.02 -0.49
N VAL A 24 8.96 -11.60 -1.67
CA VAL A 24 8.00 -12.64 -2.05
C VAL A 24 8.77 -13.94 -2.29
N ASN A 25 8.43 -14.98 -1.55
CA ASN A 25 9.05 -16.29 -1.73
C ASN A 25 8.73 -16.82 -3.13
N GLY A 26 9.73 -17.44 -3.77
CA GLY A 26 9.59 -17.95 -5.13
C GLY A 26 9.62 -16.89 -6.24
N ALA A 27 9.79 -15.61 -5.91
CA ALA A 27 9.93 -14.59 -6.94
C ALA A 27 11.32 -14.60 -7.57
N ASP A 28 11.36 -14.58 -8.91
CA ASP A 28 12.59 -14.39 -9.70
C ASP A 28 12.96 -12.91 -9.84
N GLY A 29 11.94 -12.04 -9.70
CA GLY A 29 12.15 -10.61 -9.77
C GLY A 29 10.89 -9.79 -9.53
N TYR A 30 11.02 -8.49 -9.75
CA TYR A 30 9.95 -7.52 -9.52
C TYR A 30 9.82 -6.53 -10.66
N ASP A 31 8.59 -6.26 -11.06
CA ASP A 31 8.25 -5.12 -11.91
C ASP A 31 7.76 -3.97 -11.02
N VAL A 32 8.45 -2.85 -11.06
CA VAL A 32 8.12 -1.63 -10.32
C VAL A 32 7.53 -0.62 -11.28
N TYR A 33 6.27 -0.28 -11.10
CA TYR A 33 5.56 0.69 -11.91
C TYR A 33 5.46 2.02 -11.18
N VAL A 34 5.96 3.08 -11.83
CA VAL A 34 5.92 4.45 -11.27
C VAL A 34 5.41 5.42 -12.32
N GLN A 35 4.44 6.24 -11.94
CA GLN A 35 3.89 7.29 -12.80
C GLN A 35 3.40 8.47 -11.96
N TYR A 36 3.18 9.61 -12.60
CA TYR A 36 2.46 10.72 -11.97
C TYR A 36 0.97 10.40 -11.83
N CYS A 37 0.35 10.87 -10.74
CA CYS A 37 -1.11 10.80 -10.58
C CYS A 37 -1.81 11.48 -11.77
N GLY A 38 -2.96 10.94 -12.19
CA GLY A 38 -3.71 11.41 -13.37
C GLY A 38 -3.21 10.86 -14.71
N LYS A 39 -2.04 10.20 -14.77
CA LYS A 39 -1.53 9.56 -15.99
C LYS A 39 -1.70 8.04 -15.93
N LYS A 40 -1.99 7.39 -17.05
CA LYS A 40 -2.04 5.91 -17.14
C LYS A 40 -0.64 5.31 -16.94
N PHE A 41 -0.55 4.10 -16.38
CA PHE A 41 0.68 3.32 -16.46
C PHE A 41 0.86 2.82 -17.90
N ILE A 42 2.05 3.02 -18.45
CA ILE A 42 2.45 2.58 -19.79
C ILE A 42 3.68 1.67 -19.69
N ALA A 43 4.08 1.01 -20.74
CA ALA A 43 5.26 0.13 -20.75
C ALA A 43 6.52 0.84 -20.19
N LYS A 44 6.77 2.09 -20.61
CA LYS A 44 7.88 2.93 -20.11
C LYS A 44 7.78 3.29 -18.61
N SER A 45 6.60 3.10 -17.97
CA SER A 45 6.43 3.31 -16.52
C SER A 45 7.01 2.17 -15.69
N ARG A 46 7.32 1.02 -16.32
CA ARG A 46 7.87 -0.17 -15.68
C ARG A 46 9.39 -0.08 -15.57
N LYS A 47 9.90 -0.46 -14.39
CA LYS A 47 11.31 -0.77 -14.14
C LYS A 47 11.40 -2.17 -13.59
N GLU A 48 12.21 -3.00 -14.21
CA GLU A 48 12.42 -4.38 -13.80
C GLU A 48 13.59 -4.50 -12.84
N VAL A 49 13.42 -5.33 -11.81
CA VAL A 49 14.46 -5.78 -10.89
C VAL A 49 14.60 -7.28 -11.07
N LYS A 50 15.61 -7.73 -11.83
CA LYS A 50 15.89 -9.14 -12.15
C LYS A 50 16.57 -9.84 -10.96
N SER A 51 15.91 -9.85 -9.81
CA SER A 51 16.39 -10.51 -8.59
C SER A 51 15.26 -10.64 -7.58
N GLY A 52 14.93 -11.87 -7.21
CA GLY A 52 13.95 -12.15 -6.16
C GLY A 52 14.41 -11.74 -4.75
N LYS A 53 15.71 -11.52 -4.57
CA LYS A 53 16.29 -11.09 -3.29
C LYS A 53 16.33 -9.57 -3.13
N LYS A 54 16.46 -8.82 -4.22
CA LYS A 54 16.56 -7.35 -4.19
C LYS A 54 15.17 -6.71 -4.11
N THR A 55 14.88 -6.07 -2.99
CA THR A 55 13.57 -5.48 -2.66
C THR A 55 13.60 -3.95 -2.56
N THR A 56 14.54 -3.32 -3.25
CA THR A 56 14.68 -1.86 -3.29
C THR A 56 15.01 -1.38 -4.70
N LEU A 57 14.53 -0.16 -5.01
CA LEU A 57 14.83 0.51 -6.28
C LEU A 57 14.83 2.02 -6.09
N THR A 58 15.79 2.71 -6.71
CA THR A 58 15.81 4.17 -6.77
C THR A 58 15.37 4.66 -8.14
N ILE A 59 14.31 5.47 -8.19
CA ILE A 59 13.81 6.10 -9.39
C ILE A 59 14.32 7.55 -9.45
N LYS A 60 14.98 7.91 -10.55
CA LYS A 60 15.49 9.25 -10.82
C LYS A 60 14.75 9.94 -11.97
N LYS A 61 14.10 9.16 -12.84
CA LYS A 61 13.40 9.63 -14.04
C LYS A 61 12.07 8.90 -14.24
N ILE A 62 11.07 9.58 -14.77
CA ILE A 62 9.82 8.99 -15.28
C ILE A 62 9.71 9.39 -16.75
N ASN A 63 9.48 8.40 -17.63
CA ASN A 63 9.41 8.60 -19.08
C ASN A 63 10.60 9.39 -19.65
N GLY A 64 11.82 9.08 -19.19
CA GLY A 64 13.07 9.73 -19.63
C GLY A 64 13.40 11.07 -18.95
N LYS A 65 12.41 11.76 -18.36
CA LYS A 65 12.59 13.09 -17.75
C LYS A 65 12.88 13.00 -16.25
N LYS A 66 13.71 13.92 -15.72
CA LYS A 66 13.98 14.07 -14.27
C LYS A 66 12.65 14.22 -13.50
N LEU A 67 12.62 13.73 -12.25
CA LEU A 67 11.41 13.79 -11.43
C LEU A 67 11.02 15.23 -11.10
N ASN A 68 9.75 15.56 -11.30
CA ASN A 68 9.15 16.79 -10.80
C ASN A 68 8.51 16.53 -9.44
N MET A 69 9.18 16.94 -8.37
CA MET A 69 8.75 16.70 -6.99
C MET A 69 7.57 17.58 -6.54
N LYS A 70 7.14 18.54 -7.37
CA LYS A 70 5.88 19.30 -7.16
C LYS A 70 4.66 18.46 -7.54
N LYS A 71 4.81 17.43 -8.40
CA LYS A 71 3.75 16.53 -8.83
C LYS A 71 3.60 15.35 -7.88
N ASN A 72 2.40 14.75 -7.84
CA ASN A 72 2.11 13.58 -7.04
C ASN A 72 2.39 12.31 -7.85
N PHE A 73 2.77 11.25 -7.18
CA PHE A 73 3.17 9.98 -7.77
C PHE A 73 2.17 8.88 -7.41
N LYS A 74 2.03 7.91 -8.30
CA LYS A 74 1.40 6.62 -8.03
C LYS A 74 2.35 5.51 -8.42
N LEU A 75 2.37 4.43 -7.65
CA LEU A 75 3.24 3.31 -7.90
C LEU A 75 2.71 2.02 -7.29
N TYR A 76 3.10 0.91 -7.87
CA TYR A 76 2.92 -0.43 -7.30
C TYR A 76 4.10 -1.33 -7.71
N VAL A 77 4.22 -2.45 -7.04
CA VAL A 77 5.20 -3.50 -7.32
C VAL A 77 4.45 -4.79 -7.62
N ARG A 78 4.93 -5.54 -8.59
CA ARG A 78 4.46 -6.86 -8.95
C ARG A 78 5.64 -7.83 -8.86
N ALA A 79 5.54 -8.86 -8.03
CA ALA A 79 6.48 -9.97 -8.01
C ALA A 79 6.14 -10.94 -9.14
N TYR A 80 7.15 -11.44 -9.83
CA TYR A 80 6.97 -12.41 -10.90
C TYR A 80 7.90 -13.63 -10.73
N GLN A 81 7.50 -14.72 -11.36
CA GLN A 81 8.29 -15.91 -11.55
C GLN A 81 8.26 -16.29 -13.04
N TRP A 82 9.35 -16.84 -13.54
CA TRP A 82 9.38 -17.48 -14.84
C TRP A 82 8.95 -18.93 -14.69
N LYS A 83 7.95 -19.33 -15.47
CA LYS A 83 7.47 -20.72 -15.57
C LYS A 83 7.21 -21.05 -17.05
N ASP A 84 7.82 -22.12 -17.56
CA ASP A 84 7.69 -22.58 -18.94
C ASP A 84 7.91 -21.43 -19.96
N GLY A 85 8.99 -20.67 -19.79
CA GLY A 85 9.35 -19.52 -20.62
C GLY A 85 8.41 -18.32 -20.52
N LYS A 86 7.39 -18.37 -19.66
CA LYS A 86 6.40 -17.30 -19.46
C LYS A 86 6.57 -16.62 -18.10
N LYS A 87 6.37 -15.30 -18.10
CA LYS A 87 6.42 -14.48 -16.88
C LYS A 87 5.05 -14.49 -16.19
N ILE A 88 4.95 -15.20 -15.07
CA ILE A 88 3.71 -15.25 -14.28
C ILE A 88 3.78 -14.29 -13.09
N THR A 89 2.64 -13.71 -12.70
CA THR A 89 2.54 -12.85 -11.53
C THR A 89 2.26 -13.68 -10.29
N LEU A 90 3.19 -13.69 -9.33
CA LEU A 90 3.01 -14.32 -8.02
C LEU A 90 2.19 -13.44 -7.08
N ALA A 91 2.52 -12.16 -7.03
CA ALA A 91 1.87 -11.23 -6.12
C ALA A 91 1.92 -9.80 -6.66
N LYS A 92 0.92 -8.99 -6.30
CA LYS A 92 0.84 -7.57 -6.65
C LYS A 92 0.57 -6.72 -5.42
N ALA A 93 1.39 -5.69 -5.23
CA ALA A 93 1.16 -4.71 -4.19
C ALA A 93 -0.02 -3.80 -4.54
N MET A 94 -0.73 -3.35 -3.50
CA MET A 94 -1.72 -2.31 -3.64
C MET A 94 -1.07 -1.02 -4.17
N THR A 95 -1.67 -0.38 -5.18
CA THR A 95 -1.16 0.91 -5.68
C THR A 95 -1.21 1.96 -4.58
N ILE A 96 -0.08 2.58 -4.29
CA ILE A 96 0.00 3.72 -3.38
C ILE A 96 0.10 5.03 -4.15
N HIS A 97 -0.38 6.11 -3.53
CA HIS A 97 -0.39 7.46 -4.07
C HIS A 97 0.35 8.37 -3.09
N VAL A 98 1.40 9.01 -3.56
CA VAL A 98 2.34 9.78 -2.73
C VAL A 98 2.36 11.23 -3.21
N ALA A 99 2.10 12.16 -2.29
CA ALA A 99 2.30 13.58 -2.59
C ALA A 99 3.79 13.85 -2.79
N GLY A 100 4.13 14.59 -3.84
CA GLY A 100 5.50 15.03 -4.06
C GLY A 100 5.98 15.91 -2.90
N LYS A 101 7.23 15.79 -2.49
CA LYS A 101 7.76 16.51 -1.31
C LYS A 101 7.69 18.04 -1.46
N ASP A 102 7.77 18.53 -2.71
CA ASP A 102 7.69 19.95 -3.04
C ASP A 102 6.27 20.39 -3.47
N SER A 103 5.26 19.55 -3.26
CA SER A 103 3.86 19.91 -3.51
C SER A 103 3.43 21.03 -2.56
N ARG A 104 2.90 22.13 -3.12
CA ARG A 104 2.38 23.24 -2.33
C ARG A 104 1.08 22.90 -1.61
N LYS A 105 0.21 22.11 -2.24
CA LYS A 105 -1.16 21.80 -1.79
C LYS A 105 -1.25 20.54 -0.95
N TYR A 106 -0.45 19.51 -1.24
CA TYR A 106 -0.62 18.17 -0.69
C TYR A 106 0.55 17.72 0.17
N THR A 107 0.24 16.86 1.16
CA THR A 107 1.21 16.18 2.00
C THR A 107 0.81 14.72 2.18
N ASN A 108 1.71 13.90 2.71
CA ASN A 108 1.51 12.50 2.98
C ASN A 108 1.02 12.26 4.43
N VAL A 109 0.37 11.11 4.64
CA VAL A 109 0.02 10.64 5.98
C VAL A 109 1.30 10.17 6.67
N LYS A 110 1.55 10.69 7.88
CA LYS A 110 2.65 10.32 8.77
C LYS A 110 2.27 9.11 9.61
N ASN A 111 1.04 9.10 10.12
CA ASN A 111 0.50 8.06 10.98
C ASN A 111 -1.02 7.95 10.81
N ILE A 112 -1.59 6.82 11.20
CA ILE A 112 -3.03 6.58 11.29
C ILE A 112 -3.40 6.45 12.76
N ARG A 113 -4.27 7.32 13.25
CA ARG A 113 -4.80 7.24 14.61
C ARG A 113 -6.02 6.34 14.62
N LEU A 114 -6.06 5.39 15.53
CA LEU A 114 -7.18 4.49 15.82
C LEU A 114 -7.66 4.74 17.25
N LYS A 115 -8.95 4.48 17.52
CA LYS A 115 -9.51 4.54 18.89
C LYS A 115 -8.96 3.40 19.74
N LYS A 116 -8.86 2.19 19.15
CA LYS A 116 -8.29 0.99 19.77
C LYS A 116 -7.44 0.25 18.74
N THR A 117 -6.45 -0.50 19.19
CA THR A 117 -5.57 -1.34 18.36
C THR A 117 -5.82 -2.83 18.56
N SER A 118 -6.76 -3.18 19.45
CA SER A 118 -7.22 -4.56 19.66
C SER A 118 -8.72 -4.57 19.94
N TYR A 119 -9.38 -5.64 19.53
CA TYR A 119 -10.79 -5.91 19.79
C TYR A 119 -10.97 -7.39 20.10
N VAL A 120 -11.81 -7.68 21.09
CA VAL A 120 -12.42 -8.99 21.32
C VAL A 120 -13.86 -8.88 20.85
N VAL A 121 -14.30 -9.77 19.97
CA VAL A 121 -15.60 -9.72 19.29
C VAL A 121 -16.19 -11.13 19.28
N LYS A 122 -17.45 -11.28 19.63
CA LYS A 122 -18.13 -12.56 19.54
C LYS A 122 -18.43 -12.91 18.08
N ARG A 123 -18.50 -14.20 17.77
CA ARG A 123 -18.87 -14.68 16.44
C ARG A 123 -20.21 -14.07 16.00
N GLY A 124 -20.27 -13.60 14.76
CA GLY A 124 -21.45 -12.92 14.18
C GLY A 124 -21.53 -11.42 14.47
N GLU A 125 -20.82 -10.92 15.47
CA GLU A 125 -20.79 -9.48 15.75
C GLU A 125 -19.90 -8.69 14.79
N SER A 126 -20.07 -7.38 14.80
CA SER A 126 -19.33 -6.48 13.93
C SER A 126 -18.82 -5.24 14.65
N VAL A 127 -17.65 -4.78 14.20
CA VAL A 127 -17.04 -3.53 14.66
C VAL A 127 -16.69 -2.66 13.46
N THR A 128 -17.00 -1.36 13.53
CA THR A 128 -16.62 -0.42 12.46
C THR A 128 -15.44 0.45 12.89
N LEU A 129 -14.36 0.37 12.12
CA LEU A 129 -13.18 1.19 12.32
C LEU A 129 -13.41 2.60 11.78
N ARG A 130 -12.97 3.60 12.56
CA ARG A 130 -12.99 5.03 12.17
C ARG A 130 -11.59 5.61 12.30
N PRO A 131 -10.65 5.24 11.40
CA PRO A 131 -9.29 5.75 11.43
C PRO A 131 -9.25 7.24 11.09
N LYS A 132 -8.25 7.95 11.66
CA LYS A 132 -7.99 9.35 11.33
C LYS A 132 -6.55 9.49 10.82
N ALA A 133 -6.37 10.19 9.71
CA ALA A 133 -5.05 10.47 9.15
C ALA A 133 -4.33 11.57 9.96
N VAL A 134 -3.10 11.30 10.38
CA VAL A 134 -2.17 12.30 10.92
C VAL A 134 -1.21 12.68 9.80
N LEU A 135 -1.16 13.94 9.41
CA LEU A 135 -0.40 14.43 8.27
C LEU A 135 1.01 14.87 8.68
N TYR A 136 1.99 14.76 7.78
CA TYR A 136 3.33 15.34 7.99
C TYR A 136 3.28 16.86 8.11
N ASN A 137 2.42 17.51 7.33
CA ASN A 137 2.19 18.95 7.41
C ASN A 137 0.70 19.23 7.57
N LYS A 138 0.31 19.73 8.75
CA LYS A 138 -1.09 20.01 9.10
C LYS A 138 -1.70 21.16 8.29
N ARG A 139 -0.89 22.06 7.70
CA ARG A 139 -1.34 23.18 6.86
C ARG A 139 -1.65 22.73 5.42
N LYS A 140 -1.24 21.52 5.02
CA LYS A 140 -1.49 20.98 3.68
C LYS A 140 -2.58 19.92 3.72
N LYS A 141 -3.20 19.67 2.56
CA LYS A 141 -4.27 18.68 2.40
C LYS A 141 -3.69 17.29 2.07
N GLN A 142 -4.38 16.25 2.45
CA GLN A 142 -4.15 14.91 1.93
C GLN A 142 -4.57 14.86 0.44
N LEU A 143 -4.00 13.93 -0.35
CA LEU A 143 -4.45 13.71 -1.72
C LEU A 143 -5.95 13.44 -1.78
N SER A 144 -6.61 13.98 -2.81
CA SER A 144 -8.06 13.84 -3.01
C SER A 144 -8.51 12.38 -3.05
N VAL A 145 -9.74 12.11 -2.63
CA VAL A 145 -10.40 10.80 -2.75
C VAL A 145 -10.58 10.36 -4.21
N LYS A 146 -10.55 11.30 -5.17
CA LYS A 146 -10.53 10.99 -6.62
C LYS A 146 -9.29 10.16 -7.04
N HIS A 147 -8.20 10.19 -6.26
CA HIS A 147 -7.00 9.38 -6.52
C HIS A 147 -7.16 7.94 -6.06
N THR A 148 -7.72 7.77 -4.86
CA THR A 148 -8.06 6.47 -4.23
C THR A 148 -8.80 6.75 -2.92
N LYS A 149 -9.46 5.74 -2.34
CA LYS A 149 -10.10 5.84 -1.02
C LYS A 149 -9.11 6.30 0.04
N GLU A 150 -9.59 7.03 1.05
CA GLU A 150 -8.74 7.57 2.11
C GLU A 150 -8.01 6.46 2.86
N PHE A 151 -8.76 5.44 3.27
CA PHE A 151 -8.23 4.24 3.88
C PHE A 151 -8.64 3.00 3.09
N ARG A 152 -7.82 1.96 3.20
CA ARG A 152 -8.06 0.64 2.62
C ARG A 152 -7.71 -0.39 3.67
N TYR A 153 -8.46 -1.48 3.71
CA TYR A 153 -8.39 -2.48 4.76
C TYR A 153 -8.07 -3.85 4.18
N ILE A 154 -7.32 -4.64 4.92
CA ILE A 154 -6.99 -6.03 4.56
C ILE A 154 -6.98 -6.87 5.83
N SER A 155 -7.70 -7.99 5.83
CA SER A 155 -7.58 -9.01 6.86
C SER A 155 -6.42 -9.96 6.55
N SER A 156 -5.69 -10.37 7.58
CA SER A 156 -4.69 -11.44 7.48
C SER A 156 -5.36 -12.81 7.29
N ASN A 157 -6.60 -12.95 7.78
CA ASN A 157 -7.41 -14.16 7.62
C ASN A 157 -8.90 -13.79 7.56
N GLU A 158 -9.42 -13.70 6.32
CA GLU A 158 -10.83 -13.33 6.08
C GLU A 158 -11.82 -14.39 6.59
N LYS A 159 -11.38 -15.63 6.85
CA LYS A 159 -12.21 -16.69 7.46
C LYS A 159 -12.45 -16.46 8.96
N ILE A 160 -11.51 -15.81 9.65
CA ILE A 160 -11.65 -15.46 11.08
C ILE A 160 -12.40 -14.15 11.22
N ALA A 161 -11.95 -13.10 10.51
CA ALA A 161 -12.67 -11.84 10.46
C ALA A 161 -12.51 -11.19 9.09
N ALA A 162 -13.63 -10.93 8.43
CA ALA A 162 -13.72 -10.20 7.17
C ALA A 162 -13.75 -8.69 7.42
N VAL A 163 -13.26 -7.89 6.45
CA VAL A 163 -13.32 -6.44 6.53
C VAL A 163 -13.80 -5.83 5.22
N THR A 164 -14.80 -4.97 5.29
CA THR A 164 -15.32 -4.26 4.12
C THR A 164 -14.45 -3.08 3.73
N ALA A 165 -14.67 -2.56 2.52
CA ALA A 165 -14.01 -1.33 2.04
C ALA A 165 -14.34 -0.08 2.88
N GLY A 166 -15.40 -0.12 3.68
CA GLY A 166 -15.80 0.94 4.63
C GLY A 166 -15.21 0.77 6.03
N GLY A 167 -14.47 -0.32 6.29
CA GLY A 167 -13.84 -0.59 7.58
C GLY A 167 -14.76 -1.29 8.59
N LYS A 168 -15.90 -1.86 8.15
CA LYS A 168 -16.71 -2.75 8.98
C LYS A 168 -16.03 -4.11 9.01
N ILE A 169 -15.69 -4.58 10.21
CA ILE A 169 -15.14 -5.90 10.49
C ILE A 169 -16.29 -6.78 10.95
N THR A 170 -16.42 -7.97 10.37
CA THR A 170 -17.39 -9.01 10.82
C THR A 170 -16.60 -10.21 11.34
N ALA A 171 -16.95 -10.67 12.54
CA ALA A 171 -16.35 -11.85 13.17
C ALA A 171 -17.04 -13.12 12.64
N GLU A 172 -16.28 -13.98 11.93
CA GLU A 172 -16.82 -15.14 11.21
C GLU A 172 -16.59 -16.45 11.98
N VAL A 173 -15.35 -16.72 12.40
CA VAL A 173 -14.95 -17.96 13.07
C VAL A 173 -14.03 -17.60 14.23
N ALA A 174 -14.16 -18.32 15.36
CA ALA A 174 -13.31 -18.16 16.54
C ALA A 174 -11.81 -18.29 16.18
N GLY A 175 -10.97 -17.39 16.71
CA GLY A 175 -9.55 -17.36 16.44
C GLY A 175 -8.98 -15.94 16.46
N ASN A 176 -7.72 -15.81 16.08
CA ASN A 176 -7.00 -14.54 16.05
C ASN A 176 -6.62 -14.15 14.62
N CYS A 177 -6.80 -12.88 14.27
CA CYS A 177 -6.30 -12.34 13.03
C CYS A 177 -5.92 -10.86 13.19
N THR A 178 -5.24 -10.32 12.19
CA THR A 178 -4.84 -8.91 12.15
C THR A 178 -5.55 -8.21 11.01
N ILE A 179 -6.17 -7.08 11.29
CA ILE A 179 -6.67 -6.16 10.26
C ILE A 179 -5.63 -5.07 10.03
N TYR A 180 -5.22 -4.90 8.80
CA TYR A 180 -4.32 -3.82 8.38
C TYR A 180 -5.13 -2.67 7.79
N VAL A 181 -4.85 -1.45 8.26
CA VAL A 181 -5.40 -0.20 7.71
C VAL A 181 -4.28 0.53 6.96
N TYR A 182 -4.51 0.88 5.70
CA TYR A 182 -3.55 1.58 4.86
C TYR A 182 -4.06 2.94 4.44
N ALA A 183 -3.29 3.98 4.65
CA ALA A 183 -3.49 5.28 4.01
C ALA A 183 -3.01 5.26 2.54
N LYS A 184 -3.35 6.29 1.76
CA LYS A 184 -3.03 6.41 0.32
C LYS A 184 -1.56 6.21 -0.01
N ASN A 185 -0.67 6.72 0.83
CA ASN A 185 0.78 6.65 0.64
C ASN A 185 1.44 5.36 1.17
N GLY A 186 0.63 4.38 1.61
CA GLY A 186 1.12 3.11 2.15
C GLY A 186 1.48 3.14 3.63
N CYS A 187 1.30 4.28 4.32
CA CYS A 187 1.34 4.31 5.79
C CYS A 187 0.29 3.35 6.33
N LYS A 188 0.68 2.49 7.30
CA LYS A 188 -0.21 1.44 7.81
C LYS A 188 -0.25 1.40 9.32
N GLN A 189 -1.37 0.91 9.85
CA GLN A 189 -1.56 0.48 11.22
C GLN A 189 -2.13 -0.94 11.27
N LYS A 190 -1.92 -1.61 12.40
CA LYS A 190 -2.43 -2.94 12.71
C LYS A 190 -3.53 -2.83 13.76
N ILE A 191 -4.49 -3.76 13.67
CA ILE A 191 -5.51 -3.97 14.68
C ILE A 191 -5.59 -5.47 14.90
N GLU A 192 -5.37 -5.90 16.12
CA GLU A 192 -5.48 -7.30 16.50
C GLU A 192 -6.96 -7.61 16.80
N ILE A 193 -7.47 -8.68 16.21
CA ILE A 193 -8.85 -9.17 16.40
C ILE A 193 -8.78 -10.54 17.01
N LYS A 194 -9.44 -10.72 18.16
CA LYS A 194 -9.75 -12.00 18.76
C LYS A 194 -11.24 -12.23 18.60
N VAL A 195 -11.62 -13.31 17.90
CA VAL A 195 -13.00 -13.75 17.78
C VAL A 195 -13.23 -14.87 18.78
N GLU A 196 -14.22 -14.68 19.66
CA GLU A 196 -14.68 -15.68 20.62
C GLU A 196 -15.92 -16.42 20.08
N LYS A 197 -16.18 -17.59 20.66
CA LYS A 197 -17.36 -18.42 20.31
C LYS A 197 -18.67 -17.71 20.62
#